data_86515e624bd0a88d3d3eb42b83eb960b
#
_entry.id   86515e624bd0a88d3d3eb42b83eb960b
#
_cell.length_a   1.000
_cell.length_b   1.000
_cell.length_c   1.000
_cell.angle_alpha   90.00
_cell.angle_beta   90.00
_cell.angle_gamma   90.00
#
_symmetry.space_group_name_H-M   'P 1'
#
loop_
_entity.id
_entity.type
_entity.pdbx_description
1 polymer ?
#
loop_
_entity_poly.entity_id
_entity_poly.type
_entity_poly.pdbx_seq_one_letter_code
_entity_poly.pdbx_strand_id
1 'polypeptide(L)'
;MATRRNRSSAAAAGCAVFALISASCASGDPGAPAAETIHVSHVEKDTVSTFLNRLATETGQVVVTRAAAPGAWQSAPLTQDHESSLHLVEGPLPAAPLPGERARVGGIAVVAVPAGREPHGWLGSHRYHTEPIAETEVVLSGARGRQGAPAPARRRAAFEGDPADVRIDAEFLEARLKELSGAVPVTLGGRTVTLRERGSESGRSLARAWLRQQYEALGFTVQEHPYRSGWSQGVNVTADKPGADPSRVLILSAHYDSVSNAGADDDGSGVVSSLAIARALKDARLSIGLRVVAFDQEEIGLLGSKAYASMLDRNGQLDQVVGVLDLEMTGYDSNDDGRYHAIHCNENTSSELGALVEAAATRGELGLTRVDACTNRSDHAAFWRYGTPSVAVSQNFFGDDGNPCYHARCDTVAQLNWDYMRRLTQAVALAAADLLIE
;
A
#
# COMPACT_ATOMS: atom_id res chain seq x y z
N MET A 1 -9.45 -48.29 51.13
CA MET A 1 -8.04 -48.26 50.76
C MET A 1 -7.84 -47.17 49.72
N ALA A 2 -6.87 -46.33 49.96
CA ALA A 2 -6.77 -44.94 49.51
C ALA A 2 -6.60 -44.74 48.04
N THR A 3 -7.40 -43.88 47.44
CA THR A 3 -7.25 -43.28 46.13
C THR A 3 -6.46 -41.99 46.27
N ARG A 4 -5.30 -41.93 45.64
CA ARG A 4 -4.55 -40.67 45.47
C ARG A 4 -4.90 -40.02 44.12
N ARG A 5 -5.44 -38.80 44.19
CA ARG A 5 -5.59 -37.87 43.07
C ARG A 5 -4.25 -37.23 42.76
N ASN A 6 -3.78 -37.38 41.52
CA ASN A 6 -2.70 -36.57 40.98
C ASN A 6 -3.28 -35.26 40.38
N ARG A 7 -2.88 -34.13 40.92
CA ARG A 7 -3.06 -32.82 40.30
C ARG A 7 -1.83 -32.54 39.44
N SER A 8 -2.01 -32.39 38.14
CA SER A 8 -1.01 -31.86 37.24
C SER A 8 -1.04 -30.33 37.34
N SER A 9 0.04 -29.76 37.85
CA SER A 9 0.32 -28.33 37.79
C SER A 9 0.87 -27.97 36.42
N ALA A 10 0.16 -27.10 35.68
CA ALA A 10 0.67 -26.45 34.50
C ALA A 10 1.68 -25.39 34.93
N ALA A 11 2.92 -25.56 34.53
CA ALA A 11 3.96 -24.57 34.70
C ALA A 11 3.80 -23.52 33.59
N ALA A 12 3.49 -22.30 33.99
CA ALA A 12 3.58 -21.14 33.12
C ALA A 12 5.06 -20.82 32.90
N ALA A 13 5.53 -20.98 31.66
CA ALA A 13 6.84 -20.51 31.26
C ALA A 13 6.80 -19.00 31.04
N GLY A 14 7.19 -18.24 32.06
CA GLY A 14 7.45 -16.81 31.89
C GLY A 14 8.75 -16.59 31.13
N CYS A 15 8.64 -16.07 29.91
CA CYS A 15 9.82 -15.54 29.21
C CYS A 15 10.22 -14.19 29.83
N ALA A 16 11.34 -14.20 30.56
CA ALA A 16 11.98 -12.98 31.03
C ALA A 16 12.65 -12.25 29.85
N VAL A 17 12.17 -11.05 29.55
CA VAL A 17 12.84 -10.12 28.63
C VAL A 17 14.00 -9.47 29.38
N PHE A 18 15.24 -9.80 29.04
CA PHE A 18 16.40 -9.07 29.51
C PHE A 18 16.54 -7.77 28.69
N ALA A 19 16.21 -6.65 29.33
CA ALA A 19 16.57 -5.33 28.83
C ALA A 19 18.06 -5.08 29.14
N LEU A 20 18.92 -5.06 28.14
CA LEU A 20 20.28 -4.57 28.25
C LEU A 20 20.27 -3.03 28.24
N ILE A 21 20.26 -2.43 29.43
CA ILE A 21 20.48 -0.99 29.59
C ILE A 21 22.00 -0.78 29.60
N SER A 22 22.57 -0.35 28.49
CA SER A 22 23.90 0.25 28.48
C SER A 22 23.77 1.74 28.78
N ALA A 23 24.13 2.14 29.99
CA ALA A 23 24.27 3.55 30.34
C ALA A 23 25.52 4.11 29.65
N SER A 24 25.36 4.83 28.55
CA SER A 24 26.38 5.67 27.96
C SER A 24 26.30 7.06 28.60
N CYS A 25 27.35 7.48 29.32
CA CYS A 25 27.51 8.88 29.73
C CYS A 25 27.82 9.71 28.47
N ALA A 26 26.80 10.33 27.90
CA ALA A 26 26.98 11.29 26.83
C ALA A 26 27.18 12.69 27.45
N SER A 27 28.32 13.31 27.15
CA SER A 27 28.56 14.75 27.30
C SER A 27 27.70 15.46 26.24
N GLY A 28 26.48 15.85 26.62
CA GLY A 28 25.54 16.49 25.70
C GLY A 28 25.92 17.94 25.41
N ASP A 29 25.85 18.29 24.14
CA ASP A 29 25.81 19.67 23.64
C ASP A 29 24.53 20.35 24.20
N PRO A 30 24.60 21.52 24.88
CA PRO A 30 23.44 22.15 25.49
C PRO A 30 22.40 22.72 24.50
N GLY A 31 22.58 22.53 23.19
CA GLY A 31 21.66 22.92 22.14
C GLY A 31 20.93 21.77 21.42
N ALA A 32 21.23 20.51 21.71
CA ALA A 32 20.55 19.39 21.09
C ALA A 32 19.12 19.21 21.69
N PRO A 33 18.08 19.01 20.87
CA PRO A 33 16.77 18.69 21.40
C PRO A 33 16.84 17.37 22.19
N ALA A 34 16.13 17.31 23.31
CA ALA A 34 16.10 16.11 24.15
C ALA A 34 15.58 14.93 23.34
N ALA A 35 16.27 13.77 23.46
CA ALA A 35 15.83 12.53 22.83
C ALA A 35 14.40 12.19 23.25
N GLU A 36 13.52 12.01 22.28
CA GLU A 36 12.10 11.72 22.53
C GLU A 36 11.90 10.24 22.84
N THR A 37 11.07 9.94 23.85
CA THR A 37 10.65 8.57 24.14
C THR A 37 9.33 8.29 23.45
N ILE A 38 9.30 7.22 22.67
CA ILE A 38 8.09 6.68 22.06
C ILE A 38 7.79 5.31 22.65
N HIS A 39 6.55 4.86 22.52
CA HIS A 39 6.10 3.56 22.97
C HIS A 39 5.56 2.77 21.80
N VAL A 40 6.05 1.53 21.62
CA VAL A 40 5.50 0.57 20.67
C VAL A 40 4.67 -0.43 21.47
N SER A 41 3.38 -0.55 21.16
CA SER A 41 2.43 -1.29 21.97
C SER A 41 1.56 -2.19 21.09
N HIS A 42 1.34 -3.44 21.53
CA HIS A 42 0.35 -4.34 20.92
C HIS A 42 -0.96 -4.21 21.72
N VAL A 43 -2.02 -3.80 21.06
CA VAL A 43 -3.33 -3.50 21.66
C VAL A 43 -4.45 -4.15 20.85
N GLU A 44 -5.63 -4.21 21.47
CA GLU A 44 -6.85 -4.55 20.75
C GLU A 44 -7.17 -3.51 19.68
N LYS A 45 -7.79 -3.93 18.58
CA LYS A 45 -8.14 -3.03 17.47
C LYS A 45 -8.97 -1.85 17.94
N ASP A 46 -8.65 -0.67 17.43
CA ASP A 46 -9.35 0.61 17.67
C ASP A 46 -9.32 1.12 19.14
N THR A 47 -8.44 0.58 19.98
CA THR A 47 -8.26 1.03 21.36
C THR A 47 -7.60 2.41 21.45
N VAL A 48 -6.78 2.79 20.45
CA VAL A 48 -5.98 4.02 20.44
C VAL A 48 -6.38 4.90 19.27
N SER A 49 -6.75 6.16 19.56
CA SER A 49 -7.18 7.15 18.56
C SER A 49 -6.07 8.10 18.11
N THR A 50 -4.97 8.17 18.84
CA THR A 50 -3.82 9.05 18.54
C THR A 50 -2.54 8.23 18.50
N PHE A 51 -1.85 8.21 17.37
CA PHE A 51 -0.66 7.38 17.18
C PHE A 51 0.29 8.01 16.14
N LEU A 52 1.56 7.62 16.19
CA LEU A 52 2.54 7.89 15.12
C LEU A 52 2.38 6.89 13.99
N ASN A 53 2.32 5.59 14.34
CA ASN A 53 2.08 4.50 13.40
C ASN A 53 1.07 3.50 13.95
N ARG A 54 0.38 2.81 13.04
CA ARG A 54 -0.55 1.73 13.36
C ARG A 54 -0.41 0.63 12.32
N LEU A 55 -0.11 -0.58 12.77
CA LEU A 55 -0.03 -1.79 11.93
C LEU A 55 -1.09 -2.80 12.40
N ALA A 56 -1.89 -3.31 11.48
CA ALA A 56 -2.82 -4.40 11.77
C ALA A 56 -2.04 -5.71 11.99
N THR A 57 -2.52 -6.55 12.90
CA THR A 57 -2.00 -7.89 13.17
C THR A 57 -3.17 -8.88 13.20
N GLU A 58 -2.89 -10.17 13.18
CA GLU A 58 -3.93 -11.21 13.26
C GLU A 58 -4.79 -11.12 14.53
N THR A 59 -4.20 -10.67 15.65
CA THR A 59 -4.85 -10.63 16.97
C THR A 59 -5.20 -9.23 17.46
N GLY A 60 -4.81 -8.16 16.75
CA GLY A 60 -5.03 -6.79 17.17
C GLY A 60 -4.32 -5.80 16.27
N GLN A 61 -3.63 -4.84 16.88
CA GLN A 61 -2.79 -3.89 16.17
C GLN A 61 -1.56 -3.50 16.98
N VAL A 62 -0.46 -3.20 16.30
CA VAL A 62 0.72 -2.56 16.88
C VAL A 62 0.60 -1.06 16.62
N VAL A 63 0.69 -0.26 17.67
CA VAL A 63 0.65 1.20 17.60
C VAL A 63 1.93 1.80 18.14
N VAL A 64 2.35 2.90 17.54
CA VAL A 64 3.44 3.73 18.06
C VAL A 64 2.85 5.04 18.56
N THR A 65 3.12 5.36 19.81
CA THR A 65 2.53 6.52 20.53
C THR A 65 3.60 7.26 21.33
N ARG A 66 3.36 8.55 21.67
CA ARG A 66 4.25 9.33 22.56
C ARG A 66 4.08 8.96 24.04
N ALA A 67 3.00 8.30 24.40
CA ALA A 67 2.75 7.78 25.73
C ALA A 67 2.35 6.31 25.67
N ALA A 68 2.56 5.55 26.74
CA ALA A 68 2.16 4.14 26.79
C ALA A 68 0.66 3.98 26.50
N ALA A 69 0.32 3.08 25.57
CA ALA A 69 -1.07 2.83 25.21
C ALA A 69 -1.81 2.12 26.36
N PRO A 70 -2.99 2.61 26.78
CA PRO A 70 -3.78 1.94 27.81
C PRO A 70 -4.26 0.57 27.31
N GLY A 71 -4.22 -0.42 28.20
CA GLY A 71 -4.68 -1.79 27.88
C GLY A 71 -3.77 -2.59 26.96
N ALA A 72 -2.53 -2.15 26.73
CA ALA A 72 -1.59 -2.87 25.88
C ALA A 72 -1.27 -4.27 26.41
N TRP A 73 -1.30 -5.26 25.53
CA TRP A 73 -0.86 -6.64 25.86
C TRP A 73 0.67 -6.75 25.95
N GLN A 74 1.36 -5.94 25.16
CA GLN A 74 2.81 -5.75 25.19
C GLN A 74 3.11 -4.27 24.95
N SER A 75 4.14 -3.74 25.58
CA SER A 75 4.61 -2.37 25.34
C SER A 75 6.12 -2.28 25.56
N ALA A 76 6.81 -1.58 24.67
CA ALA A 76 8.23 -1.31 24.77
C ALA A 76 8.49 0.20 24.62
N PRO A 77 9.05 0.88 25.64
CA PRO A 77 9.52 2.26 25.49
C PRO A 77 10.81 2.26 24.67
N LEU A 78 10.92 3.20 23.74
CA LEU A 78 12.09 3.40 22.90
C LEU A 78 12.53 4.84 22.92
N THR A 79 13.83 5.07 22.84
CA THR A 79 14.41 6.40 22.67
C THR A 79 14.77 6.59 21.21
N GLN A 80 14.23 7.63 20.61
CA GLN A 80 14.59 8.03 19.24
C GLN A 80 15.80 8.96 19.32
N ASP A 81 16.86 8.63 18.59
CA ASP A 81 18.02 9.48 18.40
C ASP A 81 17.97 10.15 17.01
N HIS A 82 18.80 11.19 16.82
CA HIS A 82 18.87 11.93 15.55
C HIS A 82 19.84 11.31 14.54
N GLU A 83 20.55 10.25 14.92
CA GLU A 83 21.55 9.59 14.06
C GLU A 83 20.95 8.40 13.30
N SER A 84 19.74 7.97 13.66
CA SER A 84 19.05 6.85 13.03
C SER A 84 17.56 7.14 12.85
N SER A 85 16.95 6.52 11.83
CA SER A 85 15.50 6.44 11.69
C SER A 85 15.00 5.12 12.27
N LEU A 86 13.89 5.16 13.03
CA LEU A 86 13.25 3.94 13.52
C LEU A 86 12.25 3.44 12.49
N HIS A 87 12.31 2.14 12.22
CA HIS A 87 11.41 1.46 11.30
C HIS A 87 10.69 0.31 12.00
N LEU A 88 9.42 0.15 11.71
CA LEU A 88 8.66 -1.07 11.97
C LEU A 88 9.01 -2.07 10.86
N VAL A 89 9.32 -3.30 11.23
CA VAL A 89 9.74 -4.36 10.30
C VAL A 89 8.83 -5.56 10.48
N GLU A 90 8.14 -5.94 9.43
CA GLU A 90 7.20 -7.05 9.37
C GLU A 90 7.70 -8.11 8.38
N GLY A 91 7.29 -9.36 8.58
CA GLY A 91 7.63 -10.47 7.69
C GLY A 91 8.11 -11.70 8.45
N PRO A 92 8.76 -12.66 7.78
CA PRO A 92 9.28 -13.87 8.41
C PRO A 92 10.52 -13.58 9.26
N LEU A 93 10.30 -12.93 10.43
CA LEU A 93 11.39 -12.50 11.31
C LEU A 93 12.18 -13.72 11.86
N PRO A 94 13.53 -13.71 11.84
CA PRO A 94 14.34 -14.76 12.44
C PRO A 94 14.22 -14.74 13.97
N ALA A 95 14.55 -15.87 14.63
CA ALA A 95 14.59 -15.92 16.08
C ALA A 95 15.70 -15.01 16.67
N ALA A 96 16.81 -14.85 15.94
CA ALA A 96 17.87 -13.91 16.31
C ALA A 96 17.46 -12.46 16.00
N PRO A 97 17.92 -11.47 16.79
CA PRO A 97 17.65 -10.07 16.52
C PRO A 97 18.14 -9.63 15.13
N LEU A 98 17.39 -8.75 14.48
CA LEU A 98 17.81 -8.08 13.26
C LEU A 98 18.92 -7.04 13.53
N PRO A 99 19.74 -6.67 12.53
CA PRO A 99 20.68 -5.56 12.66
C PRO A 99 19.94 -4.29 13.13
N GLY A 100 20.42 -3.70 14.23
CA GLY A 100 19.80 -2.49 14.80
C GLY A 100 18.45 -2.69 15.50
N GLU A 101 18.01 -3.92 15.73
CA GLU A 101 16.74 -4.19 16.43
C GLU A 101 16.74 -3.60 17.85
N ARG A 102 15.74 -2.81 18.17
CA ARG A 102 15.54 -2.15 19.45
C ARG A 102 14.44 -2.82 20.30
N ALA A 103 13.42 -3.36 19.66
CA ALA A 103 12.33 -4.07 20.32
C ALA A 103 11.65 -5.03 19.34
N ARG A 104 10.86 -5.96 19.91
CA ARG A 104 9.95 -6.82 19.16
C ARG A 104 8.62 -6.91 19.92
N VAL A 105 7.53 -6.51 19.27
CA VAL A 105 6.21 -6.40 19.87
C VAL A 105 5.16 -6.91 18.89
N GLY A 106 4.29 -7.84 19.32
CA GLY A 106 3.21 -8.36 18.48
C GLY A 106 3.67 -8.99 17.14
N GLY A 107 4.91 -9.58 17.10
CA GLY A 107 5.46 -10.16 15.87
C GLY A 107 6.12 -9.16 14.92
N ILE A 108 6.16 -7.87 15.29
CA ILE A 108 6.80 -6.79 14.55
C ILE A 108 8.11 -6.41 15.24
N ALA A 109 9.21 -6.28 14.49
CA ALA A 109 10.47 -5.77 15.01
C ALA A 109 10.55 -4.25 14.83
N VAL A 110 11.17 -3.56 15.76
CA VAL A 110 11.54 -2.15 15.65
C VAL A 110 13.03 -2.05 15.45
N VAL A 111 13.45 -1.48 14.33
CA VAL A 111 14.85 -1.42 13.93
C VAL A 111 15.28 0.03 13.77
N ALA A 112 16.45 0.36 14.32
CA ALA A 112 17.13 1.63 14.06
C ALA A 112 17.99 1.49 12.81
N VAL A 113 17.65 2.21 11.76
CA VAL A 113 18.41 2.27 10.50
C VAL A 113 19.26 3.54 10.51
N PRO A 114 20.59 3.48 10.35
CA PRO A 114 21.44 4.66 10.34
C PRO A 114 21.02 5.65 9.25
N ALA A 115 21.13 6.94 9.55
CA ALA A 115 20.78 8.01 8.61
C ALA A 115 21.49 7.81 7.25
N GLY A 116 20.71 7.96 6.18
CA GLY A 116 21.20 7.80 4.80
C GLY A 116 21.41 6.34 4.34
N ARG A 117 21.01 5.34 5.16
CA ARG A 117 20.98 3.96 4.73
C ARG A 117 19.57 3.58 4.26
N GLU A 118 19.49 2.79 3.21
CA GLU A 118 18.26 2.18 2.75
C GLU A 118 17.92 0.96 3.66
N PRO A 119 16.68 0.84 4.17
CA PRO A 119 16.31 -0.17 5.18
C PRO A 119 16.58 -1.62 4.75
N HIS A 120 16.20 -2.01 3.54
CA HIS A 120 16.37 -3.39 3.07
C HIS A 120 17.86 -3.74 2.88
N GLY A 121 18.66 -2.79 2.38
CA GLY A 121 20.10 -2.96 2.28
C GLY A 121 20.76 -3.08 3.66
N TRP A 122 20.27 -2.35 4.66
CA TRP A 122 20.72 -2.45 6.04
C TRP A 122 20.36 -3.80 6.68
N LEU A 123 19.13 -4.26 6.46
CA LEU A 123 18.62 -5.53 6.96
C LEU A 123 19.19 -6.74 6.20
N GLY A 124 19.81 -6.51 5.04
CA GLY A 124 20.35 -7.57 4.18
C GLY A 124 19.28 -8.47 3.54
N SER A 125 18.04 -8.01 3.50
CA SER A 125 16.93 -8.78 2.95
C SER A 125 15.77 -7.90 2.51
N HIS A 126 15.25 -8.16 1.31
CA HIS A 126 14.01 -7.57 0.77
C HIS A 126 12.75 -8.37 1.13
N ARG A 127 12.87 -9.40 1.98
CA ARG A 127 11.70 -10.19 2.44
C ARG A 127 10.90 -9.51 3.54
N TYR A 128 11.42 -8.42 4.09
CA TYR A 128 10.78 -7.65 5.14
C TYR A 128 10.04 -6.47 4.52
N HIS A 129 8.85 -6.22 5.00
CA HIS A 129 8.21 -4.93 4.83
C HIS A 129 8.75 -3.97 5.88
N THR A 130 9.12 -2.75 5.49
CA THR A 130 9.69 -1.76 6.41
C THR A 130 8.87 -0.48 6.37
N GLU A 131 8.43 -0.01 7.52
CA GLU A 131 7.66 1.22 7.66
C GLU A 131 8.38 2.20 8.60
N PRO A 132 8.81 3.38 8.12
CA PRO A 132 9.41 4.38 9.00
C PRO A 132 8.39 4.88 10.02
N ILE A 133 8.83 5.05 11.27
CA ILE A 133 7.98 5.65 12.30
C ILE A 133 7.81 7.13 11.99
N ALA A 134 6.55 7.57 11.90
CA ALA A 134 6.21 8.93 11.52
C ALA A 134 6.61 9.94 12.61
N GLU A 135 7.08 11.11 12.21
CA GLU A 135 7.42 12.20 13.12
C GLU A 135 6.18 12.93 13.69
N THR A 136 5.06 12.87 12.96
CA THR A 136 3.83 13.58 13.31
C THR A 136 2.73 12.60 13.72
N GLU A 137 2.08 12.86 14.83
CA GLU A 137 0.94 12.07 15.29
C GLU A 137 -0.26 12.20 14.34
N VAL A 138 -0.88 11.08 14.07
CA VAL A 138 -2.21 11.02 13.46
C VAL A 138 -3.24 10.95 14.58
N VAL A 139 -4.16 11.89 14.59
CA VAL A 139 -5.32 11.87 15.47
C VAL A 139 -6.48 11.37 14.63
N LEU A 140 -6.96 10.16 14.93
CA LEU A 140 -8.28 9.78 14.45
C LEU A 140 -9.25 10.68 15.21
N SER A 141 -9.68 11.78 14.59
CA SER A 141 -10.78 12.60 15.13
C SER A 141 -11.93 11.62 15.38
N GLY A 142 -12.22 11.41 16.68
CA GLY A 142 -13.18 10.41 17.13
C GLY A 142 -14.42 10.51 16.29
N ALA A 143 -14.81 9.41 15.70
CA ALA A 143 -15.83 9.28 14.66
C ALA A 143 -16.86 10.44 14.73
N ARG A 144 -16.57 11.58 14.15
CA ARG A 144 -17.60 12.18 13.35
C ARG A 144 -17.87 11.06 12.38
N GLY A 145 -18.93 10.26 12.68
CA GLY A 145 -19.38 9.28 11.74
C GLY A 145 -19.42 10.01 10.42
N ARG A 146 -18.36 9.89 9.66
CA ARG A 146 -18.44 10.12 8.24
C ARG A 146 -19.48 9.08 7.89
N GLN A 147 -20.75 9.53 7.89
CA GLN A 147 -21.77 8.77 7.19
C GLN A 147 -21.11 8.58 5.85
N GLY A 148 -20.68 7.34 5.59
CA GLY A 148 -20.06 6.99 4.34
C GLY A 148 -20.87 7.68 3.29
N ALA A 149 -20.25 8.41 2.38
CA ALA A 149 -20.98 9.19 1.40
C ALA A 149 -22.12 8.28 0.95
N PRO A 150 -23.40 8.67 1.13
CA PRO A 150 -24.50 7.74 1.00
C PRO A 150 -24.29 6.99 -0.31
N ALA A 151 -24.36 5.67 -0.24
CA ALA A 151 -24.19 4.83 -1.44
C ALA A 151 -25.02 5.52 -2.54
N PRO A 152 -24.43 5.91 -3.67
CA PRO A 152 -25.01 6.86 -4.58
C PRO A 152 -26.44 6.46 -4.85
N ALA A 153 -27.39 7.33 -4.47
CA ALA A 153 -28.81 7.07 -4.70
C ALA A 153 -28.95 6.93 -6.22
N ARG A 154 -29.24 5.72 -6.71
CA ARG A 154 -29.35 5.38 -8.13
C ARG A 154 -30.32 6.35 -8.81
N ARG A 155 -29.84 7.50 -9.24
CA ARG A 155 -30.51 8.35 -10.22
C ARG A 155 -29.98 7.91 -11.57
N ARG A 156 -30.74 7.08 -12.29
CA ARG A 156 -30.52 6.82 -13.70
C ARG A 156 -30.64 8.15 -14.45
N ALA A 157 -29.53 8.83 -14.65
CA ALA A 157 -29.40 9.76 -15.74
C ALA A 157 -29.20 8.94 -17.02
N ALA A 158 -29.85 9.28 -18.10
CA ALA A 158 -29.68 8.60 -19.39
C ALA A 158 -28.20 8.73 -19.82
N PHE A 159 -27.48 7.63 -19.74
CA PHE A 159 -26.06 7.54 -20.04
C PHE A 159 -25.85 6.98 -21.45
N GLU A 160 -24.97 7.62 -22.25
CA GLU A 160 -24.46 7.05 -23.50
C GLU A 160 -23.22 6.17 -23.17
N GLY A 161 -23.42 4.92 -22.84
CA GLY A 161 -22.42 3.89 -22.52
C GLY A 161 -22.87 2.98 -21.37
N ASP A 162 -22.89 1.68 -21.59
CA ASP A 162 -23.16 0.69 -20.54
C ASP A 162 -21.82 0.42 -19.81
N PRO A 163 -21.75 0.48 -18.46
CA PRO A 163 -20.60 -0.01 -17.70
C PRO A 163 -20.15 -1.41 -18.14
N ALA A 164 -21.06 -2.23 -18.61
CA ALA A 164 -20.78 -3.55 -19.17
C ALA A 164 -19.96 -3.52 -20.48
N ASP A 165 -19.86 -2.38 -21.16
CA ASP A 165 -19.08 -2.24 -22.41
C ASP A 165 -17.60 -1.93 -22.17
N VAL A 166 -17.20 -1.63 -20.94
CA VAL A 166 -15.79 -1.39 -20.58
C VAL A 166 -14.99 -2.69 -20.77
N ARG A 167 -13.97 -2.63 -21.62
CA ARG A 167 -13.12 -3.80 -21.97
C ARG A 167 -11.64 -3.47 -21.84
N ILE A 168 -10.91 -4.39 -21.23
CA ILE A 168 -9.46 -4.33 -21.14
C ILE A 168 -8.83 -4.94 -22.38
N ASP A 169 -8.01 -4.15 -23.04
CA ASP A 169 -7.23 -4.58 -24.22
C ASP A 169 -5.96 -5.32 -23.75
N ALA A 170 -5.94 -6.63 -23.99
CA ALA A 170 -4.84 -7.51 -23.56
C ALA A 170 -3.51 -7.16 -24.24
N GLU A 171 -3.53 -6.82 -25.52
CA GLU A 171 -2.30 -6.47 -26.28
C GLU A 171 -1.71 -5.15 -25.74
N PHE A 172 -2.55 -4.18 -25.44
CA PHE A 172 -2.11 -2.93 -24.83
C PHE A 172 -1.48 -3.16 -23.46
N LEU A 173 -2.13 -3.95 -22.60
CA LEU A 173 -1.67 -4.28 -21.26
C LEU A 173 -0.28 -4.96 -21.33
N GLU A 174 -0.14 -5.99 -22.16
CA GLU A 174 1.12 -6.69 -22.34
C GLU A 174 2.23 -5.78 -22.91
N ALA A 175 1.92 -4.97 -23.94
CA ALA A 175 2.89 -4.08 -24.55
C ALA A 175 3.40 -3.02 -23.55
N ARG A 176 2.51 -2.41 -22.75
CA ARG A 176 2.87 -1.38 -21.78
C ARG A 176 3.71 -1.95 -20.63
N LEU A 177 3.39 -3.16 -20.17
CA LEU A 177 4.16 -3.78 -19.10
C LEU A 177 5.57 -4.19 -19.58
N LYS A 178 5.70 -4.70 -20.79
CA LYS A 178 7.01 -4.97 -21.39
C LYS A 178 7.88 -3.71 -21.49
N GLU A 179 7.29 -2.56 -21.77
CA GLU A 179 8.01 -1.27 -21.74
C GLU A 179 8.44 -0.88 -20.33
N LEU A 180 7.50 -0.86 -19.38
CA LEU A 180 7.74 -0.41 -18.00
C LEU A 180 8.72 -1.29 -17.24
N SER A 181 8.71 -2.61 -17.50
CA SER A 181 9.64 -3.58 -16.90
C SER A 181 10.98 -3.71 -17.64
N GLY A 182 11.18 -2.94 -18.73
CA GLY A 182 12.41 -2.97 -19.51
C GLY A 182 12.63 -4.22 -20.34
N ALA A 183 11.60 -5.04 -20.57
CA ALA A 183 11.66 -6.17 -21.48
C ALA A 183 11.81 -5.72 -22.94
N VAL A 184 11.26 -4.54 -23.26
CA VAL A 184 11.47 -3.86 -24.55
C VAL A 184 11.87 -2.40 -24.32
N PRO A 185 12.68 -1.79 -25.21
CA PRO A 185 13.01 -0.38 -25.11
C PRO A 185 11.82 0.51 -25.46
N VAL A 186 11.81 1.74 -24.95
CA VAL A 186 10.80 2.76 -25.23
C VAL A 186 11.47 4.07 -25.63
N THR A 187 10.76 4.91 -26.42
CA THR A 187 11.23 6.25 -26.78
C THR A 187 10.62 7.28 -25.85
N LEU A 188 11.47 7.95 -25.06
CA LEU A 188 11.10 9.04 -24.16
C LEU A 188 11.85 10.31 -24.56
N GLY A 189 11.13 11.41 -24.82
CA GLY A 189 11.74 12.68 -25.23
C GLY A 189 12.66 12.57 -26.45
N GLY A 190 12.34 11.70 -27.40
CA GLY A 190 13.14 11.45 -28.62
C GLY A 190 14.37 10.56 -28.41
N ARG A 191 14.54 9.97 -27.23
CA ARG A 191 15.65 9.04 -26.92
C ARG A 191 15.11 7.63 -26.65
N THR A 192 15.75 6.62 -27.22
CA THR A 192 15.44 5.22 -26.91
C THR A 192 16.14 4.84 -25.60
N VAL A 193 15.36 4.38 -24.62
CA VAL A 193 15.80 3.99 -23.27
C VAL A 193 15.21 2.63 -22.90
N THR A 194 15.78 1.99 -21.88
CA THR A 194 15.26 0.74 -21.30
C THR A 194 15.12 0.94 -19.80
N LEU A 195 13.91 0.77 -19.29
CA LEU A 195 13.60 0.90 -17.86
C LEU A 195 13.96 -0.41 -17.13
N ARG A 196 15.22 -0.57 -16.76
CA ARG A 196 15.74 -1.84 -16.19
C ARG A 196 15.38 -2.05 -14.74
N GLU A 197 15.12 -0.98 -14.03
CA GLU A 197 14.74 -0.93 -12.62
C GLU A 197 14.08 0.42 -12.32
N ARG A 198 13.35 0.50 -11.22
CA ARG A 198 12.65 1.72 -10.79
C ARG A 198 12.91 2.06 -9.32
N GLY A 199 13.95 1.44 -8.72
CA GLY A 199 14.39 1.72 -7.34
C GLY A 199 15.29 2.95 -7.22
N SER A 200 16.19 3.18 -8.20
CA SER A 200 17.05 4.36 -8.21
C SER A 200 16.30 5.62 -8.65
N GLU A 201 16.79 6.81 -8.25
CA GLU A 201 16.22 8.08 -8.71
C GLU A 201 16.25 8.20 -10.24
N SER A 202 17.27 7.69 -10.89
CA SER A 202 17.33 7.69 -12.36
C SER A 202 16.27 6.77 -13.00
N GLY A 203 16.06 5.59 -12.41
CA GLY A 203 15.02 4.64 -12.85
C GLY A 203 13.62 5.22 -12.64
N ARG A 204 13.35 5.75 -11.44
CA ARG A 204 12.07 6.43 -11.14
C ARG A 204 11.82 7.63 -12.05
N SER A 205 12.86 8.45 -12.34
CA SER A 205 12.72 9.57 -13.28
C SER A 205 12.33 9.13 -14.68
N LEU A 206 12.88 8.02 -15.18
CA LEU A 206 12.47 7.44 -16.47
C LEU A 206 11.03 6.91 -16.43
N ALA A 207 10.64 6.25 -15.33
CA ALA A 207 9.28 5.76 -15.14
C ALA A 207 8.26 6.92 -15.10
N ARG A 208 8.56 8.03 -14.40
CA ARG A 208 7.72 9.25 -14.41
C ARG A 208 7.56 9.81 -15.82
N ALA A 209 8.64 9.91 -16.58
CA ALA A 209 8.57 10.39 -17.95
C ALA A 209 7.72 9.47 -18.84
N TRP A 210 7.80 8.15 -18.63
CA TRP A 210 6.97 7.17 -19.32
C TRP A 210 5.50 7.31 -18.92
N LEU A 211 5.18 7.37 -17.62
CA LEU A 211 3.82 7.56 -17.10
C LEU A 211 3.17 8.82 -17.68
N ARG A 212 3.88 9.95 -17.64
CA ARG A 212 3.43 11.20 -18.24
C ARG A 212 3.08 11.01 -19.71
N GLN A 213 3.99 10.42 -20.49
CA GLN A 213 3.77 10.19 -21.92
C GLN A 213 2.54 9.30 -22.18
N GLN A 214 2.34 8.24 -21.38
CA GLN A 214 1.19 7.36 -21.55
C GLN A 214 -0.13 8.05 -21.23
N TYR A 215 -0.24 8.73 -20.10
CA TYR A 215 -1.49 9.37 -19.69
C TYR A 215 -1.82 10.62 -20.52
N GLU A 216 -0.82 11.42 -20.90
CA GLU A 216 -1.04 12.54 -21.83
C GLU A 216 -1.54 12.07 -23.21
N ALA A 217 -1.02 10.94 -23.70
CA ALA A 217 -1.51 10.34 -24.95
C ALA A 217 -2.96 9.84 -24.88
N LEU A 218 -3.46 9.54 -23.67
CA LEU A 218 -4.86 9.21 -23.41
C LEU A 218 -5.76 10.44 -23.21
N GLY A 219 -5.18 11.66 -23.18
CA GLY A 219 -5.91 12.92 -22.98
C GLY A 219 -6.17 13.27 -21.52
N PHE A 220 -5.49 12.62 -20.58
CA PHE A 220 -5.55 12.95 -19.15
C PHE A 220 -4.67 14.17 -18.84
N THR A 221 -5.08 14.96 -17.83
CA THR A 221 -4.26 16.04 -17.29
C THR A 221 -3.28 15.46 -16.29
N VAL A 222 -1.98 15.51 -16.61
CA VAL A 222 -0.93 14.93 -15.77
C VAL A 222 -0.27 15.99 -14.89
N GLN A 223 -0.10 15.67 -13.60
CA GLN A 223 0.60 16.51 -12.63
C GLN A 223 1.62 15.70 -11.84
N GLU A 224 2.68 16.35 -11.42
CA GLU A 224 3.69 15.78 -10.52
C GLU A 224 3.56 16.43 -9.15
N HIS A 225 3.63 15.60 -8.11
CA HIS A 225 3.51 16.01 -6.70
C HIS A 225 4.80 15.66 -5.96
N PRO A 226 5.82 16.56 -6.00
CA PRO A 226 7.04 16.34 -5.24
C PRO A 226 6.76 16.40 -3.74
N TYR A 227 7.42 15.51 -2.99
CA TYR A 227 7.31 15.47 -1.54
C TYR A 227 8.66 15.20 -0.88
N ARG A 228 8.70 15.45 0.43
CA ARG A 228 9.81 15.06 1.32
C ARG A 228 9.27 14.27 2.49
N SER A 229 9.96 13.20 2.84
CA SER A 229 9.72 12.39 4.03
C SER A 229 11.07 12.11 4.69
N GLY A 230 11.35 12.77 5.81
CA GLY A 230 12.68 12.75 6.41
C GLY A 230 13.77 13.15 5.40
N TRP A 231 14.71 12.27 5.14
CA TRP A 231 15.80 12.47 4.17
C TRP A 231 15.43 12.08 2.74
N SER A 232 14.33 11.37 2.55
CA SER A 232 13.86 10.94 1.24
C SER A 232 13.14 12.05 0.50
N GLN A 233 13.30 12.06 -0.82
CA GLN A 233 12.56 12.92 -1.74
C GLN A 233 11.96 12.04 -2.82
N GLY A 234 10.68 12.23 -3.10
CA GLY A 234 9.97 11.48 -4.12
C GLY A 234 9.00 12.36 -4.89
N VAL A 235 8.39 11.81 -5.92
CA VAL A 235 7.45 12.51 -6.80
C VAL A 235 6.32 11.57 -7.20
N ASN A 236 5.14 11.75 -6.64
CA ASN A 236 3.95 11.05 -7.13
C ASN A 236 3.48 11.66 -8.46
N VAL A 237 2.88 10.83 -9.30
CA VAL A 237 2.29 11.27 -10.56
C VAL A 237 0.79 11.07 -10.52
N THR A 238 0.02 12.11 -10.84
CA THR A 238 -1.43 11.99 -11.02
C THR A 238 -1.82 12.21 -12.46
N ALA A 239 -2.87 11.50 -12.89
CA ALA A 239 -3.52 11.69 -14.17
C ALA A 239 -5.02 11.83 -13.94
N ASP A 240 -5.56 12.99 -14.28
CA ASP A 240 -6.94 13.36 -13.99
C ASP A 240 -7.81 13.40 -15.23
N LYS A 241 -9.00 12.81 -15.14
CA LYS A 241 -10.11 12.97 -16.07
C LYS A 241 -11.31 13.51 -15.30
N PRO A 242 -11.80 14.73 -15.65
CA PRO A 242 -12.93 15.33 -14.93
C PRO A 242 -14.22 14.55 -15.16
N GLY A 243 -15.09 14.57 -14.14
CA GLY A 243 -16.49 14.16 -14.22
C GLY A 243 -17.45 15.34 -14.23
N ALA A 244 -18.74 15.06 -14.31
CA ALA A 244 -19.80 16.08 -14.25
C ALA A 244 -19.87 16.76 -12.88
N ASP A 245 -19.62 16.00 -11.80
CA ASP A 245 -19.45 16.53 -10.44
C ASP A 245 -17.95 16.69 -10.11
N PRO A 246 -17.42 17.93 -10.12
CA PRO A 246 -16.01 18.17 -9.84
C PRO A 246 -15.66 18.07 -8.35
N SER A 247 -16.65 17.94 -7.46
CA SER A 247 -16.45 17.83 -6.01
C SER A 247 -16.18 16.40 -5.56
N ARG A 248 -16.25 15.42 -6.45
CA ARG A 248 -16.10 14.00 -6.15
C ARG A 248 -15.12 13.35 -7.11
N VAL A 249 -14.28 12.44 -6.57
CA VAL A 249 -13.26 11.75 -7.35
C VAL A 249 -13.09 10.31 -6.86
N LEU A 250 -13.02 9.36 -7.80
CA LEU A 250 -12.52 8.01 -7.55
C LEU A 250 -11.02 8.00 -7.83
N ILE A 251 -10.23 7.41 -6.93
CA ILE A 251 -8.80 7.19 -7.14
C ILE A 251 -8.58 5.73 -7.57
N LEU A 252 -7.82 5.54 -8.66
CA LEU A 252 -7.11 4.30 -8.96
C LEU A 252 -5.66 4.51 -8.60
N SER A 253 -5.01 3.58 -7.90
CA SER A 253 -3.61 3.72 -7.53
C SER A 253 -2.80 2.46 -7.77
N ALA A 254 -1.49 2.64 -7.83
CA ALA A 254 -0.45 1.64 -7.89
C ALA A 254 0.88 2.32 -7.58
N HIS A 255 1.94 1.60 -7.19
CA HIS A 255 3.24 2.22 -7.05
C HIS A 255 4.14 1.97 -8.26
N TYR A 256 4.89 2.99 -8.65
CA TYR A 256 5.72 2.89 -9.84
C TYR A 256 7.20 2.62 -9.55
N ASP A 257 7.64 2.69 -8.32
CA ASP A 257 8.98 2.28 -7.92
C ASP A 257 9.11 0.74 -7.88
N SER A 258 10.30 0.23 -7.64
CA SER A 258 10.60 -1.19 -7.46
C SER A 258 11.87 -1.36 -6.65
N VAL A 259 12.13 -2.55 -6.12
CA VAL A 259 13.37 -2.88 -5.39
C VAL A 259 14.53 -3.17 -6.35
N SER A 260 15.16 -2.22 -6.97
CA SER A 260 16.35 -2.42 -7.83
C SER A 260 16.28 -3.62 -8.78
N ASN A 261 15.07 -3.94 -9.28
CA ASN A 261 14.76 -5.03 -10.21
C ASN A 261 13.83 -4.54 -11.34
N ALA A 262 13.41 -5.43 -12.24
CA ALA A 262 12.49 -5.09 -13.31
C ALA A 262 11.09 -4.73 -12.77
N GLY A 263 10.69 -5.30 -11.61
CA GLY A 263 9.40 -5.04 -10.96
C GLY A 263 8.23 -5.26 -11.91
N ALA A 264 8.19 -6.40 -12.61
CA ALA A 264 7.16 -6.62 -13.61
C ALA A 264 5.81 -6.91 -12.95
N ASP A 265 5.83 -7.69 -11.87
CA ASP A 265 4.67 -7.95 -11.05
C ASP A 265 4.55 -6.88 -9.95
N ASP A 266 5.61 -6.60 -9.24
CA ASP A 266 5.72 -5.67 -8.11
C ASP A 266 6.37 -4.32 -8.52
N ASP A 267 5.63 -3.24 -8.75
CA ASP A 267 4.18 -3.23 -9.01
C ASP A 267 3.91 -2.69 -10.44
N GLY A 268 4.74 -3.16 -11.39
CA GLY A 268 4.53 -2.84 -12.81
C GLY A 268 3.16 -3.32 -13.30
N SER A 269 2.68 -4.45 -12.77
CA SER A 269 1.39 -5.03 -13.12
C SER A 269 0.23 -4.14 -12.69
N GLY A 270 0.23 -3.61 -11.47
CA GLY A 270 -0.77 -2.66 -10.98
C GLY A 270 -0.74 -1.32 -11.72
N VAL A 271 0.47 -0.78 -11.96
CA VAL A 271 0.63 0.46 -12.76
C VAL A 271 0.00 0.33 -14.14
N VAL A 272 0.30 -0.78 -14.85
CA VAL A 272 -0.21 -0.97 -16.21
C VAL A 272 -1.68 -1.34 -16.22
N SER A 273 -2.17 -2.05 -15.19
CA SER A 273 -3.60 -2.30 -14.99
C SER A 273 -4.36 -0.98 -14.81
N SER A 274 -3.86 -0.06 -13.98
CA SER A 274 -4.45 1.28 -13.80
C SER A 274 -4.46 2.07 -15.11
N LEU A 275 -3.38 2.00 -15.89
CA LEU A 275 -3.28 2.64 -17.20
C LEU A 275 -4.27 2.04 -18.22
N ALA A 276 -4.45 0.71 -18.22
CA ALA A 276 -5.40 0.02 -19.09
C ALA A 276 -6.85 0.37 -18.76
N ILE A 277 -7.18 0.51 -17.46
CA ILE A 277 -8.48 0.98 -17.00
C ILE A 277 -8.71 2.43 -17.44
N ALA A 278 -7.73 3.32 -17.24
CA ALA A 278 -7.81 4.71 -17.72
C ALA A 278 -8.06 4.78 -19.24
N ARG A 279 -7.37 3.93 -20.02
CA ARG A 279 -7.57 3.84 -21.48
C ARG A 279 -8.98 3.36 -21.82
N ALA A 280 -9.51 2.37 -21.11
CA ALA A 280 -10.87 1.87 -21.37
C ALA A 280 -11.95 2.92 -21.06
N LEU A 281 -11.67 3.83 -20.11
CA LEU A 281 -12.58 4.89 -19.67
C LEU A 281 -12.32 6.27 -20.32
N LYS A 282 -11.30 6.39 -21.19
CA LYS A 282 -10.86 7.71 -21.72
C LYS A 282 -11.95 8.48 -22.45
N ASP A 283 -12.84 7.81 -23.16
CA ASP A 283 -13.91 8.40 -23.96
C ASP A 283 -15.28 8.39 -23.23
N ALA A 284 -15.35 7.75 -22.05
CA ALA A 284 -16.58 7.67 -21.26
C ALA A 284 -16.95 9.04 -20.66
N ARG A 285 -18.24 9.33 -20.56
CA ARG A 285 -18.74 10.45 -19.76
C ARG A 285 -18.83 10.02 -18.30
N LEU A 286 -18.08 10.69 -17.44
CA LEU A 286 -18.00 10.37 -16.03
C LEU A 286 -18.96 11.26 -15.23
N SER A 287 -19.69 10.69 -14.28
CA SER A 287 -20.49 11.42 -13.31
C SER A 287 -19.61 12.12 -12.26
N ILE A 288 -18.54 11.47 -11.83
CA ILE A 288 -17.53 12.02 -10.92
C ILE A 288 -16.15 11.90 -11.56
N GLY A 289 -15.15 12.63 -11.04
CA GLY A 289 -13.79 12.58 -11.57
C GLY A 289 -13.14 11.22 -11.40
N LEU A 290 -12.29 10.84 -12.36
CA LEU A 290 -11.34 9.74 -12.23
C LEU A 290 -9.93 10.33 -12.09
N ARG A 291 -9.23 9.93 -11.03
CA ARG A 291 -7.81 10.23 -10.81
C ARG A 291 -7.04 8.94 -10.73
N VAL A 292 -6.01 8.79 -11.57
CA VAL A 292 -5.02 7.75 -11.39
C VAL A 292 -3.83 8.33 -10.66
N VAL A 293 -3.33 7.63 -9.63
CA VAL A 293 -2.16 8.05 -8.87
C VAL A 293 -1.12 6.95 -8.93
N ALA A 294 0.05 7.27 -9.49
CA ALA A 294 1.21 6.39 -9.41
C ALA A 294 2.10 6.91 -8.26
N PHE A 295 2.21 6.11 -7.20
CA PHE A 295 2.98 6.46 -6.00
C PHE A 295 4.46 6.16 -6.18
N ASP A 296 5.29 6.96 -5.54
CA ASP A 296 6.75 6.81 -5.47
C ASP A 296 7.16 6.28 -4.11
N GLN A 297 8.17 5.44 -4.06
CA GLN A 297 8.77 4.97 -2.81
C GLN A 297 7.79 4.23 -1.88
N GLU A 298 6.96 3.39 -2.45
CA GLU A 298 6.17 2.41 -1.70
C GLU A 298 7.11 1.46 -0.96
N GLU A 299 8.08 0.90 -1.69
CA GLU A 299 9.04 -0.13 -1.32
C GLU A 299 9.90 0.20 -0.09
N ILE A 300 9.98 1.47 0.26
CA ILE A 300 10.71 1.95 1.43
C ILE A 300 9.81 2.55 2.51
N GLY A 301 8.53 2.14 2.51
CA GLY A 301 7.58 2.39 3.59
C GLY A 301 6.43 3.31 3.23
N LEU A 302 5.83 3.14 2.07
CA LEU A 302 4.61 3.86 1.63
C LEU A 302 4.80 5.39 1.64
N LEU A 303 6.02 5.88 1.30
CA LEU A 303 6.34 7.30 1.50
C LEU A 303 5.49 8.19 0.60
N GLY A 304 5.25 7.77 -0.64
CA GLY A 304 4.47 8.51 -1.62
C GLY A 304 3.01 8.62 -1.25
N SER A 305 2.36 7.51 -0.94
CA SER A 305 0.95 7.48 -0.59
C SER A 305 0.65 8.19 0.73
N LYS A 306 1.52 8.01 1.74
CA LYS A 306 1.43 8.75 3.01
C LYS A 306 1.53 10.26 2.81
N ALA A 307 2.50 10.70 2.01
CA ALA A 307 2.67 12.12 1.69
C ALA A 307 1.47 12.67 0.91
N TYR A 308 0.92 11.88 -0.03
CA TYR A 308 -0.22 12.26 -0.85
C TYR A 308 -1.51 12.36 -0.04
N ALA A 309 -1.84 11.34 0.75
CA ALA A 309 -3.01 11.35 1.63
C ALA A 309 -2.95 12.51 2.64
N SER A 310 -1.76 12.76 3.22
CA SER A 310 -1.53 13.91 4.10
C SER A 310 -1.70 15.26 3.37
N MET A 311 -1.28 15.36 2.12
CA MET A 311 -1.49 16.56 1.31
C MET A 311 -2.98 16.80 1.05
N LEU A 312 -3.73 15.77 0.68
CA LEU A 312 -5.17 15.87 0.47
C LEU A 312 -5.90 16.30 1.76
N ASP A 313 -5.50 15.76 2.90
CA ASP A 313 -6.05 16.12 4.22
C ASP A 313 -5.82 17.61 4.53
N ARG A 314 -4.56 18.07 4.43
CA ARG A 314 -4.21 19.49 4.66
C ARG A 314 -4.95 20.44 3.74
N ASN A 315 -5.27 20.02 2.53
CA ASN A 315 -5.98 20.83 1.53
C ASN A 315 -7.51 20.71 1.65
N GLY A 316 -8.04 19.89 2.57
CA GLY A 316 -9.47 19.62 2.72
C GLY A 316 -10.07 18.88 1.49
N GLN A 317 -9.25 18.09 0.79
CA GLN A 317 -9.63 17.39 -0.43
C GLN A 317 -9.99 15.92 -0.21
N LEU A 318 -9.69 15.36 0.99
CA LEU A 318 -10.03 13.96 1.28
C LEU A 318 -11.53 13.68 1.25
N ASP A 319 -12.37 14.66 1.61
CA ASP A 319 -13.84 14.51 1.57
C ASP A 319 -14.38 14.41 0.13
N GLN A 320 -13.58 14.76 -0.87
CA GLN A 320 -13.91 14.60 -2.29
C GLN A 320 -13.64 13.16 -2.79
N VAL A 321 -12.78 12.41 -2.09
CA VAL A 321 -12.41 11.04 -2.47
C VAL A 321 -13.51 10.08 -2.06
N VAL A 322 -14.21 9.51 -3.05
CA VAL A 322 -15.29 8.55 -2.80
C VAL A 322 -14.78 7.15 -2.48
N GLY A 323 -13.56 6.85 -2.89
CA GLY A 323 -12.87 5.60 -2.62
C GLY A 323 -11.54 5.53 -3.36
N VAL A 324 -10.71 4.58 -2.93
CA VAL A 324 -9.43 4.25 -3.57
C VAL A 324 -9.46 2.78 -3.95
N LEU A 325 -9.26 2.48 -5.21
CA LEU A 325 -8.99 1.15 -5.74
C LEU A 325 -7.50 1.08 -6.04
N ASP A 326 -6.77 0.44 -5.15
CA ASP A 326 -5.33 0.24 -5.25
C ASP A 326 -5.05 -1.08 -5.94
N LEU A 327 -4.24 -1.08 -6.98
CA LEU A 327 -3.89 -2.28 -7.73
C LEU A 327 -2.46 -2.64 -7.36
N GLU A 328 -2.32 -3.78 -6.69
CA GLU A 328 -1.07 -4.23 -6.10
C GLU A 328 -0.75 -5.64 -6.54
N MET A 329 0.31 -5.85 -7.34
CA MET A 329 0.71 -7.18 -7.80
C MET A 329 -0.49 -7.94 -8.40
N THR A 330 -0.84 -7.64 -9.64
CA THR A 330 -2.06 -8.17 -10.30
C THR A 330 -1.76 -9.25 -11.35
N GLY A 331 -0.50 -9.70 -11.45
CA GLY A 331 -0.03 -10.45 -12.62
C GLY A 331 0.24 -11.93 -12.40
N TYR A 332 0.33 -12.46 -11.18
CA TYR A 332 0.76 -13.82 -10.92
C TYR A 332 -0.38 -14.74 -10.48
N ASP A 333 -0.50 -15.88 -11.14
CA ASP A 333 -1.42 -16.98 -10.84
C ASP A 333 -0.80 -18.24 -11.44
N SER A 334 -0.04 -19.00 -10.63
CA SER A 334 0.76 -20.13 -11.11
C SER A 334 -0.06 -21.40 -11.33
N ASN A 335 -1.16 -21.51 -10.62
CA ASN A 335 -2.02 -22.70 -10.62
C ASN A 335 -3.32 -22.50 -11.44
N ASP A 336 -3.49 -21.31 -12.02
CA ASP A 336 -4.60 -20.92 -12.89
C ASP A 336 -5.99 -21.08 -12.22
N ASP A 337 -6.04 -20.88 -10.88
CA ASP A 337 -7.28 -21.02 -10.11
C ASP A 337 -8.11 -19.73 -10.02
N GLY A 338 -7.57 -18.62 -10.48
CA GLY A 338 -8.25 -17.33 -10.54
C GLY A 338 -8.53 -16.70 -9.17
N ARG A 339 -7.81 -17.10 -8.11
CA ARG A 339 -7.97 -16.51 -6.79
C ARG A 339 -7.31 -15.14 -6.71
N TYR A 340 -7.94 -14.23 -5.96
CA TYR A 340 -7.42 -12.88 -5.74
C TYR A 340 -7.84 -12.36 -4.37
N HIS A 341 -7.18 -11.29 -3.93
CA HIS A 341 -7.53 -10.56 -2.72
C HIS A 341 -8.19 -9.22 -3.05
N ALA A 342 -9.20 -8.86 -2.25
CA ALA A 342 -9.67 -7.49 -2.12
C ALA A 342 -9.48 -7.10 -0.65
N ILE A 343 -8.32 -6.50 -0.36
CA ILE A 343 -7.80 -6.27 0.99
C ILE A 343 -8.37 -4.98 1.54
N HIS A 344 -9.19 -5.07 2.58
CA HIS A 344 -9.85 -3.91 3.21
C HIS A 344 -9.77 -3.90 4.73
N CYS A 345 -9.35 -5.00 5.36
CA CYS A 345 -9.22 -5.18 6.82
C CYS A 345 -10.43 -4.68 7.63
N ASN A 346 -11.61 -4.54 7.01
CA ASN A 346 -12.80 -3.90 7.58
C ASN A 346 -12.56 -2.46 8.08
N GLU A 347 -11.56 -1.79 7.50
CA GLU A 347 -11.29 -0.39 7.80
C GLU A 347 -12.31 0.51 7.11
N ASN A 348 -12.94 1.38 7.88
CA ASN A 348 -13.98 2.30 7.40
C ASN A 348 -15.09 1.56 6.62
N THR A 349 -15.53 2.09 5.47
CA THR A 349 -16.45 1.42 4.54
C THR A 349 -15.71 0.71 3.38
N SER A 350 -14.42 0.40 3.56
CA SER A 350 -13.59 -0.22 2.50
C SER A 350 -14.10 -1.59 2.06
N SER A 351 -14.80 -2.32 2.93
CA SER A 351 -15.45 -3.59 2.59
C SER A 351 -16.49 -3.45 1.47
N GLU A 352 -17.13 -2.29 1.33
CA GLU A 352 -18.10 -2.02 0.26
C GLU A 352 -17.38 -1.96 -1.11
N LEU A 353 -16.18 -1.38 -1.16
CA LEU A 353 -15.34 -1.38 -2.37
C LEU A 353 -14.90 -2.79 -2.75
N GLY A 354 -14.47 -3.59 -1.76
CA GLY A 354 -14.12 -4.99 -1.99
C GLY A 354 -15.29 -5.82 -2.53
N ALA A 355 -16.48 -5.64 -1.96
CA ALA A 355 -17.69 -6.29 -2.42
C ALA A 355 -18.10 -5.84 -3.84
N LEU A 356 -17.83 -4.58 -4.20
CA LEU A 356 -18.07 -4.06 -5.54
C LEU A 356 -17.18 -4.75 -6.58
N VAL A 357 -15.89 -4.92 -6.29
CA VAL A 357 -14.97 -5.66 -7.18
C VAL A 357 -15.40 -7.12 -7.34
N GLU A 358 -15.82 -7.78 -6.26
CA GLU A 358 -16.30 -9.16 -6.30
C GLU A 358 -17.59 -9.29 -7.13
N ALA A 359 -18.54 -8.38 -6.95
CA ALA A 359 -19.77 -8.33 -7.74
C ALA A 359 -19.49 -8.08 -9.23
N ALA A 360 -18.51 -7.22 -9.54
CA ALA A 360 -18.07 -6.94 -10.89
C ALA A 360 -17.41 -8.16 -11.54
N ALA A 361 -16.55 -8.89 -10.81
CA ALA A 361 -15.93 -10.13 -11.27
C ALA A 361 -16.97 -11.20 -11.59
N THR A 362 -17.98 -11.35 -10.71
CA THR A 362 -19.09 -12.30 -10.89
C THR A 362 -19.95 -11.93 -12.09
N ARG A 363 -20.38 -10.67 -12.21
CA ARG A 363 -21.20 -10.17 -13.32
C ARG A 363 -20.50 -10.30 -14.68
N GLY A 364 -19.18 -10.08 -14.69
CA GLY A 364 -18.35 -10.22 -15.87
C GLY A 364 -18.02 -11.66 -16.25
N GLU A 365 -18.46 -12.65 -15.46
CA GLU A 365 -18.14 -14.08 -15.64
C GLU A 365 -16.63 -14.32 -15.81
N LEU A 366 -15.82 -13.62 -14.98
CA LEU A 366 -14.37 -13.55 -15.16
C LEU A 366 -13.62 -14.77 -14.60
N GLY A 367 -14.29 -15.73 -13.99
CA GLY A 367 -13.65 -16.91 -13.41
C GLY A 367 -12.68 -16.55 -12.28
N LEU A 368 -13.01 -15.51 -11.50
CA LEU A 368 -12.21 -15.05 -10.38
C LEU A 368 -12.91 -15.37 -9.06
N THR A 369 -12.13 -15.73 -8.04
CA THR A 369 -12.64 -16.05 -6.70
C THR A 369 -11.89 -15.24 -5.66
N ARG A 370 -12.63 -14.42 -4.88
CA ARG A 370 -12.02 -13.65 -3.79
C ARG A 370 -11.62 -14.55 -2.63
N VAL A 371 -10.43 -14.33 -2.10
CA VAL A 371 -9.90 -14.91 -0.88
C VAL A 371 -9.63 -13.80 0.12
N ASP A 372 -10.08 -13.98 1.35
CA ASP A 372 -9.89 -12.96 2.39
C ASP A 372 -8.42 -12.85 2.78
N ALA A 373 -7.95 -11.63 2.87
CA ALA A 373 -6.65 -11.28 3.42
C ALA A 373 -6.74 -9.92 4.13
N CYS A 374 -5.86 -9.70 5.09
CA CYS A 374 -5.75 -8.42 5.78
C CYS A 374 -4.28 -8.06 5.93
N THR A 375 -3.90 -6.95 5.33
CA THR A 375 -2.58 -6.36 5.46
C THR A 375 -2.66 -4.85 5.22
N ASN A 376 -1.69 -4.11 5.73
CA ASN A 376 -1.47 -2.69 5.46
C ASN A 376 -0.19 -2.44 4.64
N ARG A 377 0.29 -3.47 3.94
CA ARG A 377 1.57 -3.50 3.22
C ARG A 377 1.45 -3.00 1.79
N SER A 378 0.55 -2.04 1.52
CA SER A 378 0.50 -1.29 0.27
C SER A 378 -0.20 0.05 0.47
N ASP A 379 -0.24 0.85 -0.57
CA ASP A 379 -0.61 2.27 -0.60
C ASP A 379 -2.04 2.57 -0.15
N HIS A 380 -2.96 1.61 -0.28
CA HIS A 380 -4.33 1.70 0.25
C HIS A 380 -4.36 2.04 1.75
N ALA A 381 -3.42 1.52 2.53
CA ALA A 381 -3.37 1.71 3.98
C ALA A 381 -3.12 3.17 4.38
N ALA A 382 -2.47 3.96 3.54
CA ALA A 382 -2.23 5.38 3.80
C ALA A 382 -3.54 6.17 3.91
N PHE A 383 -4.60 5.76 3.21
CA PHE A 383 -5.90 6.40 3.21
C PHE A 383 -6.78 5.99 4.41
N TRP A 384 -6.63 4.77 4.91
CA TRP A 384 -7.34 4.31 6.11
C TRP A 384 -7.06 5.20 7.32
N ARG A 385 -5.85 5.73 7.42
CA ARG A 385 -5.44 6.64 8.51
C ARG A 385 -6.33 7.88 8.62
N TYR A 386 -6.94 8.29 7.52
CA TYR A 386 -7.80 9.47 7.42
C TYR A 386 -9.29 9.12 7.32
N GLY A 387 -9.65 7.84 7.46
CA GLY A 387 -11.03 7.40 7.35
C GLY A 387 -11.57 7.35 5.91
N THR A 388 -10.70 7.43 4.91
CA THR A 388 -11.08 7.32 3.50
C THR A 388 -11.18 5.84 3.12
N PRO A 389 -12.30 5.40 2.50
CA PRO A 389 -12.45 4.03 2.03
C PRO A 389 -11.38 3.69 0.99
N SER A 390 -10.68 2.57 1.19
CA SER A 390 -9.69 2.09 0.22
C SER A 390 -9.54 0.57 0.28
N VAL A 391 -9.28 -0.05 -0.86
CA VAL A 391 -9.10 -1.49 -1.01
C VAL A 391 -7.91 -1.76 -1.92
N ALA A 392 -7.01 -2.65 -1.52
CA ALA A 392 -6.02 -3.18 -2.44
C ALA A 392 -6.57 -4.42 -3.13
N VAL A 393 -6.53 -4.42 -4.46
CA VAL A 393 -6.87 -5.58 -5.29
C VAL A 393 -5.57 -6.21 -5.75
N SER A 394 -5.32 -7.43 -5.26
CA SER A 394 -4.05 -8.12 -5.45
C SER A 394 -4.27 -9.58 -5.85
N GLN A 395 -3.28 -10.17 -6.48
CA GLN A 395 -3.22 -11.63 -6.67
C GLN A 395 -3.27 -12.38 -5.35
N ASN A 396 -3.36 -13.73 -5.38
CA ASN A 396 -3.45 -14.59 -4.19
C ASN A 396 -2.13 -14.69 -3.39
N PHE A 397 -1.47 -13.54 -3.15
CA PHE A 397 -0.14 -13.47 -2.55
C PHE A 397 -0.09 -14.00 -1.11
N PHE A 398 -1.11 -13.72 -0.30
CA PHE A 398 -1.19 -14.14 1.11
C PHE A 398 -1.88 -15.48 1.31
N GLY A 399 -2.34 -16.12 0.23
CA GLY A 399 -2.90 -17.45 0.22
C GLY A 399 -1.83 -18.51 -0.02
N ASP A 400 -2.10 -19.39 -0.97
CA ASP A 400 -1.24 -20.52 -1.30
C ASP A 400 -0.47 -20.37 -2.62
N ASP A 401 -0.53 -19.17 -3.28
CA ASP A 401 0.12 -18.90 -4.55
C ASP A 401 0.90 -17.55 -4.57
N GLY A 402 1.78 -17.36 -3.57
CA GLY A 402 2.66 -16.20 -3.52
C GLY A 402 3.72 -16.23 -4.61
N ASN A 403 3.94 -15.11 -5.30
CA ASN A 403 4.97 -15.01 -6.34
C ASN A 403 6.39 -15.26 -5.77
N PRO A 404 7.08 -16.35 -6.19
CA PRO A 404 8.41 -16.67 -5.67
C PRO A 404 9.49 -15.67 -6.10
N CYS A 405 9.18 -14.81 -7.07
CA CYS A 405 10.07 -13.75 -7.55
C CYS A 405 9.82 -12.38 -6.88
N TYR A 406 8.90 -12.31 -5.91
CA TYR A 406 8.68 -11.11 -5.11
C TYR A 406 10.00 -10.54 -4.56
N HIS A 407 10.28 -9.26 -4.78
CA HIS A 407 11.51 -8.57 -4.39
C HIS A 407 12.81 -9.24 -4.91
N ALA A 408 12.73 -9.96 -6.02
CA ALA A 408 13.87 -10.69 -6.58
C ALA A 408 14.13 -10.30 -8.05
N ARG A 409 15.34 -10.59 -8.54
CA ARG A 409 15.73 -10.27 -9.92
C ARG A 409 14.93 -11.03 -10.99
N CYS A 410 14.25 -12.11 -10.60
CA CYS A 410 13.39 -12.87 -11.50
C CYS A 410 11.98 -12.30 -11.65
N ASP A 411 11.64 -11.19 -10.95
CA ASP A 411 10.39 -10.47 -11.19
C ASP A 411 10.42 -9.78 -12.56
N THR A 412 10.06 -10.55 -13.55
CA THR A 412 10.05 -10.16 -14.97
C THR A 412 8.76 -10.63 -15.62
N VAL A 413 8.45 -10.12 -16.79
CA VAL A 413 7.25 -10.50 -17.57
C VAL A 413 7.11 -12.01 -17.85
N ALA A 414 8.18 -12.79 -17.69
CA ALA A 414 8.16 -14.23 -17.87
C ALA A 414 7.42 -14.98 -16.74
N GLN A 415 7.19 -14.34 -15.61
CA GLN A 415 6.50 -14.92 -14.45
C GLN A 415 4.98 -14.71 -14.49
N LEU A 416 4.50 -13.85 -15.41
CA LEU A 416 3.12 -13.37 -15.37
C LEU A 416 2.15 -14.31 -16.09
N ASN A 417 0.96 -14.46 -15.54
CA ASN A 417 -0.21 -15.04 -16.18
C ASN A 417 -1.03 -13.91 -16.81
N TRP A 418 -0.83 -13.70 -18.12
CA TRP A 418 -1.44 -12.57 -18.85
C TRP A 418 -2.97 -12.62 -18.89
N ASP A 419 -3.57 -13.81 -18.97
CA ASP A 419 -5.02 -13.94 -18.96
C ASP A 419 -5.58 -13.62 -17.57
N TYR A 420 -4.94 -14.11 -16.52
CA TYR A 420 -5.29 -13.77 -15.14
C TYR A 420 -5.21 -12.25 -14.91
N MET A 421 -4.07 -11.62 -15.25
CA MET A 421 -3.88 -10.19 -15.11
C MET A 421 -4.97 -9.40 -15.85
N ARG A 422 -5.29 -9.78 -17.09
CA ARG A 422 -6.38 -9.18 -17.86
C ARG A 422 -7.73 -9.34 -17.17
N ARG A 423 -8.05 -10.54 -16.66
CA ARG A 423 -9.31 -10.82 -15.94
C ARG A 423 -9.44 -10.00 -14.67
N LEU A 424 -8.38 -9.92 -13.86
CA LEU A 424 -8.37 -9.15 -12.62
C LEU A 424 -8.49 -7.64 -12.91
N THR A 425 -7.72 -7.13 -13.88
CA THR A 425 -7.85 -5.74 -14.36
C THR A 425 -9.27 -5.45 -14.86
N GLN A 426 -9.91 -6.39 -15.58
CA GLN A 426 -11.28 -6.26 -16.06
C GLN A 426 -12.29 -6.16 -14.91
N ALA A 427 -12.11 -6.92 -13.83
CA ALA A 427 -12.97 -6.83 -12.64
C ALA A 427 -12.92 -5.43 -12.01
N VAL A 428 -11.70 -4.90 -11.83
CA VAL A 428 -11.51 -3.54 -11.30
C VAL A 428 -12.05 -2.48 -12.25
N ALA A 429 -11.89 -2.66 -13.56
CA ALA A 429 -12.43 -1.74 -14.58
C ALA A 429 -13.96 -1.65 -14.51
N LEU A 430 -14.64 -2.79 -14.38
CA LEU A 430 -16.11 -2.85 -14.23
C LEU A 430 -16.56 -2.23 -12.91
N ALA A 431 -15.85 -2.49 -11.81
CA ALA A 431 -16.15 -1.89 -10.50
C ALA A 431 -15.95 -0.36 -10.54
N ALA A 432 -14.88 0.12 -11.16
CA ALA A 432 -14.65 1.55 -11.36
C ALA A 432 -15.73 2.18 -12.23
N ALA A 433 -16.14 1.51 -13.31
CA ALA A 433 -17.23 1.99 -14.17
C ALA A 433 -18.55 2.13 -13.42
N ASP A 434 -18.89 1.19 -12.53
CA ASP A 434 -20.09 1.27 -11.69
C ASP A 434 -20.12 2.51 -10.78
N LEU A 435 -18.96 3.00 -10.36
CA LEU A 435 -18.81 4.20 -9.54
C LEU A 435 -18.75 5.49 -10.37
N LEU A 436 -18.18 5.41 -11.57
CA LEU A 436 -17.90 6.57 -12.42
C LEU A 436 -18.99 6.88 -13.42
N ILE A 437 -19.78 5.88 -13.79
CA ILE A 437 -20.71 5.92 -14.91
C ILE A 437 -22.14 5.67 -14.37
N GLU A 438 -22.70 6.60 -13.63
CA GLU A 438 -24.10 6.53 -13.15
C GLU A 438 -25.12 7.01 -14.18
#